data_d1d59067e5ea03c6186e2afaa6532ce7
#
_entry.id   d1d59067e5ea03c6186e2afaa6532ce7
#
_cell.length_a   1.000
_cell.length_b   1.000
_cell.length_c   1.000
_cell.angle_alpha   90.00
_cell.angle_beta   90.00
_cell.angle_gamma   90.00
#
_symmetry.space_group_name_H-M   'P 1'
#
loop_
_entity.id
_entity.type
_entity.pdbx_description
1 polymer ?
#
loop_
_entity_poly.entity_id
_entity_poly.type
_entity_poly.pdbx_seq_one_letter_code
_entity_poly.pdbx_strand_id
1 'polypeptide(L)'
;RRFIYSSVAAFALFTAFALLMPVLDWPLRTVAGRCSAFGLGLFGQETALGLVGSAEGPKLILLNEGIPFHVAAECNGFGILSSSLLMAVILVLYQPMRWTKRLGGLALAALFGFLFNTIRIVVIVLLAPVVPDHYMLMHEAVGLATTYLGLGVLFLVLTLGWERPPA
;
A
#
# COMPACT_ATOMS: atom_id res chain seq x y z
N ARG A 1 13.95 22.67 16.12
CA ARG A 1 14.01 23.12 14.71
C ARG A 1 13.91 21.95 13.75
N ARG A 2 14.72 20.86 13.86
CA ARG A 2 14.66 19.70 12.94
C ARG A 2 13.29 19.03 12.90
N PHE A 3 12.63 18.86 14.04
CA PHE A 3 11.28 18.30 14.12
C PHE A 3 10.26 19.14 13.33
N ILE A 4 10.29 20.46 13.46
CA ILE A 4 9.39 21.35 12.74
C ILE A 4 9.61 21.22 11.22
N TYR A 5 10.87 21.25 10.76
CA TYR A 5 11.18 21.07 9.34
C TYR A 5 10.72 19.71 8.80
N SER A 6 10.94 18.62 9.54
CA SER A 6 10.49 17.29 9.11
C SER A 6 8.96 17.19 9.06
N SER A 7 8.25 17.79 10.02
CA SER A 7 6.79 17.81 10.03
C SER A 7 6.21 18.65 8.88
N VAL A 8 6.79 19.81 8.59
CA VAL A 8 6.37 20.64 7.46
C VAL A 8 6.64 19.92 6.14
N ALA A 9 7.82 19.30 5.98
CA ALA A 9 8.15 18.55 4.77
C ALA A 9 7.23 17.33 4.59
N ALA A 10 6.93 16.61 5.66
CA ALA A 10 6.00 15.49 5.66
C ALA A 10 4.59 15.93 5.27
N PHE A 11 4.10 17.05 5.82
CA PHE A 11 2.80 17.61 5.47
C PHE A 11 2.76 18.07 4.00
N ALA A 12 3.79 18.77 3.53
CA ALA A 12 3.87 19.20 2.13
C ALA A 12 3.89 17.99 1.17
N LEU A 13 4.65 16.94 1.49
CA LEU A 13 4.69 15.71 0.70
C LEU A 13 3.32 15.03 0.68
N PHE A 14 2.66 14.90 1.83
CA PHE A 14 1.32 14.32 1.93
C PHE A 14 0.31 15.11 1.10
N THR A 15 0.34 16.44 1.21
CA THR A 15 -0.56 17.33 0.44
C THR A 15 -0.31 17.19 -1.07
N ALA A 16 0.96 17.20 -1.51
CA ALA A 16 1.31 16.99 -2.91
C ALA A 16 0.84 15.62 -3.42
N PHE A 17 1.02 14.56 -2.63
CA PHE A 17 0.58 13.23 -2.97
C PHE A 17 -0.95 13.13 -3.03
N ALA A 18 -1.66 13.76 -2.10
CA ALA A 18 -3.12 13.81 -2.11
C ALA A 18 -3.68 14.57 -3.33
N LEU A 19 -3.03 15.65 -3.76
CA LEU A 19 -3.41 16.39 -4.97
C LEU A 19 -3.15 15.60 -6.26
N LEU A 20 -2.17 14.70 -6.27
CA LEU A 20 -1.88 13.82 -7.40
C LEU A 20 -2.81 12.58 -7.44
N MET A 21 -3.54 12.32 -6.37
CA MET A 21 -4.38 11.12 -6.22
C MET A 21 -5.38 10.92 -7.36
N PRO A 22 -6.13 11.92 -7.83
CA PRO A 22 -7.10 11.72 -8.92
C PRO A 22 -6.44 11.19 -10.21
N VAL A 23 -5.17 11.56 -10.46
CA VAL A 23 -4.41 11.11 -11.62
C VAL A 23 -3.78 9.73 -11.39
N LEU A 24 -3.35 9.46 -10.16
CA LEU A 24 -2.65 8.22 -9.79
C LEU A 24 -3.60 7.07 -9.46
N ASP A 25 -4.85 7.35 -9.12
CA ASP A 25 -5.82 6.34 -8.65
C ASP A 25 -5.94 5.16 -9.63
N TRP A 26 -6.21 5.43 -10.89
CA TRP A 26 -6.38 4.38 -11.89
C TRP A 26 -5.10 3.58 -12.18
N PRO A 27 -3.94 4.18 -12.42
CA PRO A 27 -2.68 3.46 -12.53
C PRO A 27 -2.38 2.59 -11.30
N LEU A 28 -2.55 3.12 -10.09
CA LEU A 28 -2.28 2.39 -8.85
C LEU A 28 -3.21 1.18 -8.71
N ARG A 29 -4.52 1.31 -8.97
CA ARG A 29 -5.46 0.19 -8.98
C ARG A 29 -5.06 -0.88 -9.98
N THR A 30 -4.69 -0.48 -11.19
CA THR A 30 -4.31 -1.42 -12.26
C THR A 30 -3.05 -2.21 -11.87
N VAL A 31 -2.04 -1.52 -11.34
CA VAL A 31 -0.80 -2.18 -10.89
C VAL A 31 -1.08 -3.08 -9.69
N ALA A 32 -1.83 -2.60 -8.69
CA ALA A 32 -2.21 -3.40 -7.52
C ALA A 32 -3.01 -4.64 -7.93
N GLY A 33 -4.00 -4.50 -8.83
CA GLY A 33 -4.77 -5.61 -9.36
C GLY A 33 -3.91 -6.65 -10.09
N ARG A 34 -2.96 -6.21 -10.94
CA ARG A 34 -2.03 -7.11 -11.64
C ARG A 34 -1.11 -7.85 -10.68
N CYS A 35 -0.53 -7.15 -9.72
CA CYS A 35 0.34 -7.78 -8.72
C CYS A 35 -0.44 -8.75 -7.82
N SER A 36 -1.70 -8.42 -7.49
CA SER A 36 -2.55 -9.33 -6.72
C SER A 36 -2.97 -10.57 -7.53
N ALA A 37 -3.28 -10.42 -8.81
CA ALA A 37 -3.53 -11.56 -9.71
C ALA A 37 -2.30 -12.47 -9.80
N PHE A 38 -1.12 -11.89 -9.98
CA PHE A 38 0.14 -12.64 -9.96
C PHE A 38 0.35 -13.36 -8.61
N GLY A 39 0.12 -12.64 -7.49
CA GLY A 39 0.22 -13.22 -6.15
C GLY A 39 -0.73 -14.40 -5.94
N LEU A 40 -2.01 -14.29 -6.34
CA LEU A 40 -2.98 -15.37 -6.29
C LEU A 40 -2.57 -16.57 -7.16
N GLY A 41 -2.00 -16.31 -8.34
CA GLY A 41 -1.46 -17.35 -9.21
C GLY A 41 -0.35 -18.17 -8.54
N LEU A 42 0.46 -17.59 -7.64
CA LEU A 42 1.46 -18.33 -6.86
C LEU A 42 0.81 -19.32 -5.87
N PHE A 43 -0.44 -19.09 -5.48
CA PHE A 43 -1.24 -20.02 -4.67
C PHE A 43 -2.07 -21.00 -5.52
N GLY A 44 -1.82 -21.05 -6.84
CA GLY A 44 -2.51 -21.96 -7.76
C GLY A 44 -3.91 -21.51 -8.15
N GLN A 45 -4.29 -20.25 -7.87
CA GLN A 45 -5.62 -19.73 -8.21
C GLN A 45 -5.67 -19.30 -9.68
N GLU A 46 -6.75 -19.65 -10.38
CA GLU A 46 -7.03 -19.15 -11.73
C GLU A 46 -7.57 -17.72 -11.65
N THR A 47 -6.79 -16.76 -12.15
CA THR A 47 -7.13 -15.35 -12.07
C THR A 47 -7.13 -14.68 -13.43
N ALA A 48 -8.07 -13.73 -13.62
CA ALA A 48 -8.08 -12.82 -14.75
C ALA A 48 -8.41 -11.40 -14.29
N LEU A 49 -7.79 -10.41 -14.92
CA LEU A 49 -8.08 -9.01 -14.67
C LEU A 49 -8.77 -8.42 -15.90
N GLY A 50 -9.95 -7.86 -15.72
CA GLY A 50 -10.76 -7.31 -16.78
C GLY A 50 -11.36 -5.95 -16.44
N LEU A 51 -11.85 -5.27 -17.48
CA LEU A 51 -12.60 -4.03 -17.38
C LEU A 51 -14.05 -4.30 -17.71
N VAL A 52 -14.94 -3.87 -16.82
CA VAL A 52 -16.38 -3.96 -17.03
C VAL A 52 -16.95 -2.55 -17.08
N GLY A 53 -17.66 -2.23 -18.14
CA GLY A 53 -18.40 -0.96 -18.25
C GLY A 53 -19.57 -0.95 -17.28
N SER A 54 -19.75 0.14 -16.54
CA SER A 54 -20.93 0.38 -15.70
C SER A 54 -21.46 1.80 -15.93
N ALA A 55 -22.67 2.06 -15.49
CA ALA A 55 -23.26 3.41 -15.55
C ALA A 55 -22.43 4.47 -14.80
N GLU A 56 -21.63 4.05 -13.83
CA GLU A 56 -20.75 4.89 -13.02
C GLU A 56 -19.34 5.02 -13.61
N GLY A 57 -19.08 4.41 -14.77
CA GLY A 57 -17.76 4.36 -15.43
C GLY A 57 -17.14 2.97 -15.44
N PRO A 58 -15.92 2.85 -15.98
CA PRO A 58 -15.24 1.57 -16.06
C PRO A 58 -14.85 1.05 -14.67
N LYS A 59 -15.18 -0.21 -14.37
CA LYS A 59 -14.80 -0.90 -13.13
C LYS A 59 -13.72 -1.93 -13.43
N LEU A 60 -12.65 -1.93 -12.62
CA LEU A 60 -11.61 -2.95 -12.68
C LEU A 60 -12.05 -4.16 -11.86
N ILE A 61 -12.18 -5.30 -12.51
CA ILE A 61 -12.63 -6.55 -11.90
C ILE A 61 -11.49 -7.56 -11.91
N LEU A 62 -11.16 -8.08 -10.75
CA LEU A 62 -10.29 -9.24 -10.57
C LEU A 62 -11.17 -10.48 -10.45
N LEU A 63 -11.13 -11.35 -11.45
CA LEU A 63 -11.77 -12.67 -11.38
C LEU A 63 -10.83 -13.62 -10.67
N ASN A 64 -11.35 -14.35 -9.69
CA ASN A 64 -10.64 -15.43 -9.01
C ASN A 64 -11.55 -16.65 -8.94
N GLU A 65 -11.17 -17.76 -9.55
CA GLU A 65 -11.99 -18.98 -9.64
C GLU A 65 -13.44 -18.68 -10.15
N GLY A 66 -13.58 -17.76 -11.08
CA GLY A 66 -14.88 -17.31 -11.60
C GLY A 66 -15.65 -16.32 -10.71
N ILE A 67 -15.17 -16.01 -9.51
CA ILE A 67 -15.77 -15.03 -8.59
C ILE A 67 -15.24 -13.64 -8.90
N PRO A 68 -16.10 -12.65 -9.21
CA PRO A 68 -15.67 -11.29 -9.52
C PRO A 68 -15.42 -10.46 -8.25
N PHE A 69 -14.24 -9.89 -8.12
CA PHE A 69 -13.88 -8.94 -7.07
C PHE A 69 -13.64 -7.56 -7.69
N HIS A 70 -14.37 -6.56 -7.23
CA HIS A 70 -14.16 -5.19 -7.67
C HIS A 70 -12.93 -4.59 -6.99
N VAL A 71 -11.91 -4.20 -7.79
CA VAL A 71 -10.77 -3.44 -7.31
C VAL A 71 -11.18 -1.97 -7.19
N ALA A 72 -11.81 -1.64 -6.08
CA ALA A 72 -12.35 -0.31 -5.80
C ALA A 72 -11.24 0.72 -5.50
N ALA A 73 -11.62 2.00 -5.36
CA ALA A 73 -10.68 3.09 -5.05
C ALA A 73 -9.93 2.85 -3.73
N GLU A 74 -10.59 2.24 -2.76
CA GLU A 74 -10.00 1.89 -1.46
C GLU A 74 -8.89 0.84 -1.56
N CYS A 75 -8.86 0.08 -2.67
CA CYS A 75 -7.85 -0.95 -2.96
C CYS A 75 -6.64 -0.42 -3.73
N ASN A 76 -6.61 0.89 -4.09
CA ASN A 76 -5.48 1.49 -4.79
C ASN A 76 -4.19 1.57 -3.96
N GLY A 77 -4.29 1.36 -2.65
CA GLY A 77 -3.17 1.38 -1.71
C GLY A 77 -2.73 2.77 -1.27
N PHE A 78 -3.48 3.84 -1.64
CA PHE A 78 -3.13 5.21 -1.27
C PHE A 78 -2.92 5.37 0.24
N GLY A 79 -3.83 4.84 1.06
CA GLY A 79 -3.77 4.97 2.52
C GLY A 79 -2.47 4.39 3.10
N ILE A 80 -2.14 3.15 2.74
CA ILE A 80 -0.93 2.48 3.25
C ILE A 80 0.36 3.08 2.64
N LEU A 81 0.32 3.45 1.37
CA LEU A 81 1.46 4.06 0.69
C LEU A 81 1.78 5.46 1.27
N SER A 82 0.75 6.31 1.45
CA SER A 82 0.92 7.63 2.04
C SER A 82 1.38 7.56 3.49
N SER A 83 0.83 6.66 4.30
CA SER A 83 1.24 6.45 5.69
C SER A 83 2.68 5.95 5.79
N SER A 84 3.09 5.02 4.92
CA SER A 84 4.45 4.50 4.84
C SER A 84 5.45 5.60 4.46
N LEU A 85 5.13 6.40 3.45
CA LEU A 85 5.95 7.53 3.01
C LEU A 85 6.03 8.62 4.09
N LEU A 86 4.91 8.97 4.73
CA LEU A 86 4.87 9.95 5.80
C LEU A 86 5.78 9.54 6.97
N MET A 87 5.66 8.30 7.43
CA MET A 87 6.51 7.75 8.48
C MET A 87 7.99 7.76 8.07
N ALA A 88 8.30 7.34 6.85
CA ALA A 88 9.68 7.33 6.36
C ALA A 88 10.26 8.74 6.26
N VAL A 89 9.50 9.73 5.78
CA VAL A 89 9.95 11.14 5.72
C VAL A 89 10.28 11.65 7.11
N ILE A 90 9.42 11.42 8.10
CA ILE A 90 9.65 11.85 9.48
C ILE A 90 10.94 11.21 10.02
N LEU A 91 11.09 9.89 9.89
CA LEU A 91 12.27 9.16 10.39
C LEU A 91 13.56 9.58 9.69
N VAL A 92 13.53 9.66 8.37
CA VAL A 92 14.70 9.96 7.53
C VAL A 92 15.18 11.41 7.68
N LEU A 93 14.26 12.37 7.88
CA LEU A 93 14.63 13.77 8.12
C LEU A 93 15.04 14.03 9.58
N TYR A 94 14.46 13.28 10.51
CA TYR A 94 14.83 13.41 11.93
C TYR A 94 16.23 12.85 12.22
N GLN A 95 16.63 11.77 11.55
CA GLN A 95 17.92 11.13 11.77
C GLN A 95 19.05 11.78 10.93
N PRO A 96 20.27 11.94 11.48
CA PRO A 96 21.42 12.45 10.74
C PRO A 96 21.95 11.38 9.78
N MET A 97 21.44 11.35 8.55
CA MET A 97 21.81 10.35 7.53
C MET A 97 22.36 10.98 6.27
N ARG A 98 23.16 10.20 5.51
CA ARG A 98 23.59 10.55 4.15
C ARG A 98 22.40 10.55 3.19
N TRP A 99 22.41 11.40 2.18
CA TRP A 99 21.32 11.52 1.20
C TRP A 99 20.97 10.21 0.50
N THR A 100 21.97 9.36 0.19
CA THR A 100 21.74 8.04 -0.42
C THR A 100 20.89 7.13 0.46
N LYS A 101 21.15 7.11 1.77
CA LYS A 101 20.34 6.36 2.75
C LYS A 101 18.93 6.94 2.88
N ARG A 102 18.78 8.27 2.80
CA ARG A 102 17.47 8.93 2.81
C ARG A 102 16.61 8.51 1.62
N LEU A 103 17.17 8.57 0.41
CA LEU A 103 16.47 8.14 -0.80
C LEU A 103 16.14 6.65 -0.76
N GLY A 104 17.08 5.81 -0.29
CA GLY A 104 16.85 4.39 -0.10
C GLY A 104 15.69 4.09 0.86
N GLY A 105 15.59 4.84 1.97
CA GLY A 105 14.49 4.70 2.91
C GLY A 105 13.13 5.09 2.36
N LEU A 106 13.08 6.17 1.58
CA LEU A 106 11.84 6.58 0.91
C LEU A 106 11.41 5.56 -0.16
N ALA A 107 12.36 5.07 -0.95
CA ALA A 107 12.10 4.02 -1.94
C ALA A 107 11.61 2.72 -1.27
N LEU A 108 12.26 2.34 -0.17
CA LEU A 108 11.86 1.18 0.63
C LEU A 108 10.43 1.35 1.20
N ALA A 109 10.11 2.53 1.72
CA ALA A 109 8.77 2.82 2.24
C ALA A 109 7.69 2.72 1.14
N ALA A 110 7.97 3.24 -0.06
CA ALA A 110 7.07 3.10 -1.19
C ALA A 110 6.87 1.64 -1.60
N LEU A 111 7.97 0.87 -1.67
CA LEU A 111 7.93 -0.56 -1.98
C LEU A 111 7.12 -1.35 -0.93
N PHE A 112 7.35 -1.09 0.36
CA PHE A 112 6.63 -1.74 1.46
C PHE A 112 5.14 -1.38 1.43
N GLY A 113 4.81 -0.10 1.29
CA GLY A 113 3.41 0.33 1.19
C GLY A 113 2.68 -0.37 0.05
N PHE A 114 3.31 -0.49 -1.11
CA PHE A 114 2.76 -1.19 -2.26
C PHE A 114 2.65 -2.71 -2.03
N LEU A 115 3.68 -3.34 -1.48
CA LEU A 115 3.71 -4.77 -1.18
C LEU A 115 2.62 -5.16 -0.18
N PHE A 116 2.49 -4.42 0.92
CA PHE A 116 1.47 -4.71 1.94
C PHE A 116 0.05 -4.45 1.42
N ASN A 117 -0.15 -3.48 0.53
CA ASN A 117 -1.43 -3.34 -0.14
C ASN A 117 -1.76 -4.54 -1.05
N THR A 118 -0.78 -5.04 -1.79
CA THR A 118 -0.93 -6.25 -2.62
C THR A 118 -1.28 -7.46 -1.76
N ILE A 119 -0.55 -7.67 -0.64
CA ILE A 119 -0.84 -8.74 0.33
C ILE A 119 -2.26 -8.60 0.87
N ARG A 120 -2.69 -7.39 1.23
CA ARG A 120 -4.06 -7.11 1.68
C ARG A 120 -5.10 -7.61 0.68
N ILE A 121 -4.95 -7.26 -0.60
CA ILE A 121 -5.91 -7.68 -1.65
C ILE A 121 -5.90 -9.20 -1.78
N VAL A 122 -4.73 -9.83 -1.84
CA VAL A 122 -4.60 -11.30 -1.94
C VAL A 122 -5.30 -11.98 -0.75
N VAL A 123 -5.04 -11.54 0.47
CA VAL A 123 -5.65 -12.11 1.68
C VAL A 123 -7.18 -11.94 1.67
N ILE A 124 -7.68 -10.76 1.28
CA ILE A 124 -9.12 -10.51 1.19
C ILE A 124 -9.77 -11.45 0.16
N VAL A 125 -9.17 -11.61 -1.02
CA VAL A 125 -9.71 -12.48 -2.08
C VAL A 125 -9.72 -13.94 -1.65
N LEU A 126 -8.68 -14.41 -0.96
CA LEU A 126 -8.60 -15.80 -0.47
C LEU A 126 -9.58 -16.07 0.68
N LEU A 127 -9.83 -15.09 1.54
CA LEU A 127 -10.73 -15.26 2.69
C LEU A 127 -12.21 -15.03 2.35
N ALA A 128 -12.52 -14.27 1.32
CA ALA A 128 -13.89 -13.91 0.96
C ALA A 128 -14.83 -15.12 0.79
N PRO A 129 -14.44 -16.22 0.12
CA PRO A 129 -15.28 -17.41 0.01
C PRO A 129 -15.50 -18.15 1.33
N VAL A 130 -14.57 -17.97 2.30
CA VAL A 130 -14.61 -18.67 3.60
C VAL A 130 -15.56 -17.97 4.59
N VAL A 131 -15.73 -16.64 4.46
CA VAL A 131 -16.49 -15.82 5.42
C VAL A 131 -17.47 -14.90 4.68
N PRO A 132 -18.39 -15.42 3.85
CA PRO A 132 -19.26 -14.61 3.00
C PRO A 132 -20.20 -13.71 3.82
N ASP A 133 -20.76 -14.21 4.94
CA ASP A 133 -21.72 -13.49 5.77
C ASP A 133 -21.12 -12.31 6.54
N HIS A 134 -19.78 -12.28 6.72
CA HIS A 134 -19.06 -11.26 7.46
C HIS A 134 -18.02 -10.54 6.60
N TYR A 135 -18.24 -10.51 5.28
CA TYR A 135 -17.27 -9.95 4.33
C TYR A 135 -16.80 -8.54 4.69
N MET A 136 -17.71 -7.63 5.06
CA MET A 136 -17.35 -6.25 5.40
C MET A 136 -16.44 -6.19 6.62
N LEU A 137 -16.77 -6.93 7.68
CA LEU A 137 -15.95 -7.00 8.89
C LEU A 137 -14.57 -7.59 8.61
N MET A 138 -14.53 -8.68 7.84
CA MET A 138 -13.27 -9.31 7.41
C MET A 138 -12.43 -8.34 6.59
N HIS A 139 -13.04 -7.64 5.62
CA HIS A 139 -12.36 -6.67 4.77
C HIS A 139 -11.71 -5.53 5.59
N GLU A 140 -12.42 -4.99 6.57
CA GLU A 140 -11.91 -3.95 7.47
C GLU A 140 -10.80 -4.49 8.38
N ALA A 141 -11.02 -5.64 9.01
CA ALA A 141 -10.04 -6.26 9.91
C ALA A 141 -8.72 -6.60 9.20
N VAL A 142 -8.79 -7.21 8.01
CA VAL A 142 -7.61 -7.49 7.18
C VAL A 142 -6.93 -6.19 6.74
N GLY A 143 -7.73 -5.18 6.38
CA GLY A 143 -7.23 -3.86 5.99
C GLY A 143 -6.43 -3.19 7.11
N LEU A 144 -6.95 -3.18 8.32
CA LEU A 144 -6.28 -2.64 9.51
C LEU A 144 -5.05 -3.47 9.87
N ALA A 145 -5.19 -4.79 9.96
CA ALA A 145 -4.10 -5.68 10.34
C ALA A 145 -2.90 -5.57 9.39
N THR A 146 -3.14 -5.60 8.08
CA THR A 146 -2.07 -5.47 7.08
C THR A 146 -1.42 -4.10 7.11
N THR A 147 -2.19 -3.02 7.34
CA THR A 147 -1.67 -1.67 7.44
C THR A 147 -0.75 -1.52 8.66
N TYR A 148 -1.22 -1.91 9.85
CA TYR A 148 -0.42 -1.79 11.07
C TYR A 148 0.79 -2.72 11.08
N LEU A 149 0.66 -3.95 10.58
CA LEU A 149 1.78 -4.86 10.40
C LEU A 149 2.82 -4.27 9.43
N GLY A 150 2.38 -3.77 8.28
CA GLY A 150 3.26 -3.17 7.29
C GLY A 150 4.02 -1.96 7.84
N LEU A 151 3.33 -1.05 8.53
CA LEU A 151 3.95 0.10 9.17
C LEU A 151 4.91 -0.31 10.29
N GLY A 152 4.54 -1.31 11.11
CA GLY A 152 5.40 -1.83 12.17
C GLY A 152 6.68 -2.46 11.64
N VAL A 153 6.58 -3.30 10.61
CA VAL A 153 7.75 -3.91 9.95
C VAL A 153 8.63 -2.83 9.31
N LEU A 154 8.03 -1.89 8.58
CA LEU A 154 8.77 -0.78 7.97
C LEU A 154 9.49 0.07 9.03
N PHE A 155 8.83 0.38 10.15
CA PHE A 155 9.44 1.11 11.26
C PHE A 155 10.65 0.36 11.81
N LEU A 156 10.53 -0.94 12.05
CA LEU A 156 11.64 -1.77 12.53
C LEU A 156 12.80 -1.80 11.52
N VAL A 157 12.51 -1.99 10.23
CA VAL A 157 13.55 -2.00 9.19
C VAL A 157 14.26 -0.66 9.09
N LEU A 158 13.52 0.46 9.15
CA LEU A 158 14.11 1.80 9.08
C LEU A 158 14.87 2.20 10.35
N THR A 159 14.55 1.62 11.50
CA THR A 159 15.22 1.95 12.77
C THR A 159 16.37 1.02 13.11
N LEU A 160 16.21 -0.30 12.89
CA LEU A 160 17.20 -1.32 13.21
C LEU A 160 18.23 -1.53 12.09
N GLY A 161 17.79 -1.43 10.82
CA GLY A 161 18.65 -1.66 9.65
C GLY A 161 19.69 -0.55 9.40
N TRP A 162 19.65 0.54 10.17
CA TRP A 162 20.53 1.68 9.95
C TRP A 162 21.33 2.00 11.19
N GLU A 163 22.32 1.16 11.47
CA GLU A 163 23.29 1.41 12.52
C GLU A 163 23.90 2.81 12.35
N ARG A 164 23.98 3.53 13.46
CA ARG A 164 24.62 4.84 13.53
C ARG A 164 26.07 4.68 13.05
N PRO A 165 26.62 5.57 12.21
CA PRO A 165 28.04 5.55 11.97
C PRO A 165 28.75 5.67 13.32
N PRO A 166 29.85 4.91 13.54
CA PRO A 166 30.65 5.07 14.75
C PRO A 166 31.01 6.55 14.89
N ALA A 167 30.92 7.06 16.12
CA ALA A 167 31.19 8.44 16.50
C ALA A 167 32.65 8.80 16.19
#